data_4d51c7d78d8b17ea5cd4ec81377276f4
#
_entry.id   4d51c7d78d8b17ea5cd4ec81377276f4
#
_cell.length_a   1.000
_cell.length_b   1.000
_cell.length_c   1.000
_cell.angle_alpha   90.00
_cell.angle_beta   90.00
_cell.angle_gamma   90.00
#
_symmetry.space_group_name_H-M   'P 1'
#
loop_
_entity.id
_entity.type
_entity.pdbx_description
1 polymer ?
#
loop_
_entity_poly.entity_id
_entity_poly.type
_entity_poly.pdbx_seq_one_letter_code
_entity_poly.pdbx_strand_id
1 'polypeptide(L)'
;MPLQITEARGIFCVHGNLNSTNATILIRHIGRYLGSDKQIVLNLERLKGIDVNGANALRQLYDYAVNKNRQITILGKTNENVLSSLQKINSTYILGANQA
;
A
#
# COMPACT_ATOMS: atom_id res chain seq x y z
N MET A 1 3.22 -15.52 -7.57
CA MET A 1 2.78 -15.73 -6.20
C MET A 1 1.51 -14.96 -5.93
N PRO A 2 0.57 -15.57 -5.27
CA PRO A 2 -0.65 -14.86 -4.93
C PRO A 2 -0.39 -13.76 -3.90
N LEU A 3 -1.28 -12.82 -3.86
CA LEU A 3 -1.23 -11.75 -2.88
C LEU A 3 -1.72 -12.30 -1.53
N GLN A 4 -0.98 -12.00 -0.49
CA GLN A 4 -1.38 -12.34 0.87
C GLN A 4 -1.39 -11.10 1.73
N ILE A 5 -2.45 -10.91 2.49
CA ILE A 5 -2.58 -9.77 3.39
C ILE A 5 -2.86 -10.30 4.78
N THR A 6 -2.00 -9.96 5.72
CA THR A 6 -2.21 -10.30 7.13
C THR A 6 -2.39 -9.01 7.92
N GLU A 7 -3.10 -9.09 9.03
CA GLU A 7 -3.41 -7.89 9.80
C GLU A 7 -3.31 -8.18 11.29
N ALA A 8 -2.73 -7.24 12.01
CA ALA A 8 -2.67 -7.28 13.47
C ALA A 8 -2.65 -5.83 13.98
N ARG A 9 -3.66 -5.47 14.73
CA ARG A 9 -3.74 -4.17 15.41
C ARG A 9 -3.59 -2.99 14.45
N GLY A 10 -4.22 -3.08 13.29
CA GLY A 10 -4.18 -2.01 12.31
C GLY A 10 -2.94 -1.99 11.44
N ILE A 11 -2.07 -2.97 11.57
CA ILE A 11 -0.88 -3.11 10.73
C ILE A 11 -1.15 -4.23 9.73
N PHE A 12 -1.13 -3.86 8.46
CA PHE A 12 -1.38 -4.78 7.36
C PHE A 12 -0.08 -5.08 6.64
N CYS A 13 0.31 -6.35 6.62
CA CYS A 13 1.50 -6.77 5.88
C CYS A 13 1.07 -7.43 4.59
N VAL A 14 1.66 -6.98 3.49
CA VAL A 14 1.32 -7.48 2.16
C VAL A 14 2.48 -8.29 1.63
N HIS A 15 2.20 -9.52 1.21
CA HIS A 15 3.19 -10.46 0.69
C HIS A 15 2.81 -10.88 -0.71
N GLY A 16 3.78 -11.36 -1.47
CA GLY A 16 3.55 -11.86 -2.82
C GLY A 16 3.74 -10.79 -3.86
N ASN A 17 2.93 -10.82 -4.89
CA ASN A 17 3.04 -9.87 -6.00
C ASN A 17 1.79 -9.02 -6.10
N LEU A 18 1.98 -7.73 -6.27
CA LEU A 18 0.87 -6.80 -6.47
C LEU A 18 0.88 -6.35 -7.92
N ASN A 19 -0.19 -6.67 -8.64
CA ASN A 19 -0.25 -6.44 -10.09
C ASN A 19 -1.69 -6.19 -10.53
N SER A 20 -1.90 -6.09 -11.83
CA SER A 20 -3.22 -5.79 -12.38
C SER A 20 -4.28 -6.83 -12.01
N THR A 21 -3.85 -8.07 -11.77
CA THR A 21 -4.79 -9.15 -11.43
C THR A 21 -5.39 -8.98 -10.05
N ASN A 22 -4.63 -8.46 -9.10
CA ASN A 22 -5.06 -8.42 -7.70
C ASN A 22 -5.06 -7.03 -7.07
N ALA A 23 -4.71 -5.99 -7.84
CA ALA A 23 -4.68 -4.63 -7.30
C ALA A 23 -6.04 -4.21 -6.74
N THR A 24 -7.12 -4.57 -7.42
CA THR A 24 -8.47 -4.25 -6.98
C THR A 24 -8.81 -4.93 -5.65
N ILE A 25 -8.30 -6.14 -5.47
CA ILE A 25 -8.50 -6.87 -4.21
C ILE A 25 -7.88 -6.09 -3.06
N LEU A 26 -6.67 -5.60 -3.25
CA LEU A 26 -6.00 -4.83 -2.21
C LEU A 26 -6.78 -3.55 -1.89
N ILE A 27 -7.17 -2.81 -2.93
CA ILE A 27 -7.92 -1.56 -2.74
C ILE A 27 -9.20 -1.83 -1.95
N ARG A 28 -9.94 -2.87 -2.33
CA ARG A 28 -11.21 -3.18 -1.66
C ARG A 28 -10.98 -3.60 -0.22
N HIS A 29 -9.97 -4.43 0.01
CA HIS A 29 -9.69 -4.94 1.35
C HIS A 29 -9.29 -3.81 2.30
N ILE A 30 -8.31 -3.02 1.90
CA ILE A 30 -7.80 -1.94 2.75
C ILE A 30 -8.83 -0.81 2.85
N GLY A 31 -9.55 -0.54 1.77
CA GLY A 31 -10.55 0.51 1.76
C GLY A 31 -11.63 0.33 2.82
N ARG A 32 -12.00 -0.91 3.10
CA ARG A 32 -12.99 -1.19 4.15
C ARG A 32 -12.50 -0.72 5.51
N TYR A 33 -11.22 -0.96 5.80
CA TYR A 33 -10.65 -0.57 7.09
C TYR A 33 -10.49 0.93 7.17
N LEU A 34 -10.14 1.58 6.07
CA LEU A 34 -10.07 3.04 6.06
C LEU A 34 -11.43 3.68 6.29
N GLY A 35 -12.51 2.96 5.98
CA GLY A 35 -13.85 3.46 6.25
C GLY A 35 -14.24 3.39 7.72
N SER A 36 -13.67 2.44 8.46
CA SER A 36 -14.03 2.23 9.86
C SER A 36 -12.93 2.67 10.82
N ASP A 37 -11.68 2.46 10.46
CA ASP A 37 -10.54 2.81 11.32
C ASP A 37 -9.94 4.12 10.87
N LYS A 38 -9.51 4.91 11.84
CA LYS A 38 -8.98 6.23 11.55
C LYS A 38 -7.51 6.18 11.10
N GLN A 39 -6.81 5.12 11.45
CA GLN A 39 -5.37 5.04 11.21
C GLN A 39 -4.98 3.60 10.94
N ILE A 40 -4.27 3.39 9.86
CA ILE A 40 -3.74 2.06 9.53
C ILE A 40 -2.32 2.19 9.02
N VAL A 41 -1.59 1.09 9.13
CA VAL A 41 -0.24 0.97 8.58
C VAL A 41 -0.27 -0.12 7.52
N LEU A 42 0.25 0.19 6.34
CA LEU A 42 0.36 -0.76 5.25
C LEU A 42 1.83 -1.05 5.01
N ASN A 43 2.26 -2.23 5.39
CA ASN A 43 3.66 -2.62 5.30
C ASN A 43 3.91 -3.40 4.02
N LEU A 44 4.71 -2.83 3.13
CA LEU A 44 5.04 -3.40 1.82
C LEU A 44 6.48 -3.89 1.75
N GLU A 45 7.19 -3.90 2.88
CA GLU A 45 8.61 -4.24 2.86
C GLU A 45 8.87 -5.66 2.41
N ARG A 46 7.89 -6.55 2.55
CA ARG A 46 8.03 -7.95 2.19
C ARG A 46 7.37 -8.32 0.87
N LEU A 47 6.89 -7.33 0.15
CA LEU A 47 6.28 -7.56 -1.16
C LEU A 47 7.36 -8.02 -2.12
N LYS A 48 7.14 -9.12 -2.84
CA LYS A 48 8.13 -9.68 -3.74
C LYS A 48 8.19 -8.95 -5.07
N GLY A 49 7.05 -8.56 -5.58
CA GLY A 49 7.01 -7.85 -6.84
C GLY A 49 5.82 -6.93 -6.93
N ILE A 50 5.96 -5.92 -7.77
CA ILE A 50 4.91 -4.94 -7.97
C ILE A 50 5.12 -4.33 -9.35
N ASP A 51 4.01 -4.20 -10.11
CA ASP A 51 4.07 -3.53 -11.39
C ASP A 51 3.42 -2.15 -11.30
N VAL A 52 3.32 -1.47 -12.43
CA VAL A 52 2.75 -0.12 -12.48
C VAL A 52 1.31 -0.10 -12.00
N ASN A 53 0.55 -1.15 -12.29
CA ASN A 53 -0.85 -1.23 -11.84
C ASN A 53 -0.92 -1.36 -10.33
N GLY A 54 0.01 -2.13 -9.74
CA GLY A 54 0.10 -2.22 -8.29
C GLY A 54 0.47 -0.89 -7.67
N ALA A 55 1.43 -0.19 -8.27
CA ALA A 55 1.84 1.13 -7.78
C ALA A 55 0.68 2.11 -7.83
N ASN A 56 -0.09 2.10 -8.91
CA ASN A 56 -1.26 2.98 -9.03
C ASN A 56 -2.31 2.65 -7.98
N ALA A 57 -2.47 1.38 -7.63
CA ALA A 57 -3.42 0.99 -6.59
C ALA A 57 -3.02 1.57 -5.24
N LEU A 58 -1.72 1.55 -4.93
CA LEU A 58 -1.23 2.13 -3.69
C LEU A 58 -1.48 3.63 -3.63
N ARG A 59 -1.26 4.30 -4.75
CA ARG A 59 -1.52 5.73 -4.83
C ARG A 59 -3.00 6.02 -4.64
N GLN A 60 -3.87 5.21 -5.22
CA GLN A 60 -5.32 5.38 -5.04
C GLN A 60 -5.71 5.25 -3.58
N LEU A 61 -5.14 4.29 -2.87
CA LEU A 61 -5.42 4.12 -1.45
C LEU A 61 -4.98 5.33 -0.65
N TYR A 62 -3.80 5.84 -0.96
CA TYR A 62 -3.28 7.02 -0.29
C TYR A 62 -4.18 8.23 -0.51
N ASP A 63 -4.56 8.48 -1.76
CA ASP A 63 -5.42 9.61 -2.11
C ASP A 63 -6.79 9.47 -1.46
N TYR A 64 -7.32 8.25 -1.43
CA TYR A 64 -8.60 7.99 -0.78
C TYR A 64 -8.54 8.33 0.71
N ALA A 65 -7.46 7.92 1.37
CA ALA A 65 -7.30 8.20 2.79
C ALA A 65 -7.23 9.72 3.05
N VAL A 66 -6.46 10.42 2.24
CA VAL A 66 -6.34 11.88 2.38
C VAL A 66 -7.68 12.55 2.20
N ASN A 67 -8.43 12.14 1.19
CA ASN A 67 -9.74 12.74 0.91
C ASN A 67 -10.76 12.48 2.01
N LYS A 68 -10.59 11.38 2.73
CA LYS A 68 -11.50 11.03 3.82
C LYS A 68 -11.01 11.45 5.19
N ASN A 69 -9.93 12.20 5.24
CA ASN A 69 -9.30 12.60 6.51
C ASN A 69 -8.92 11.38 7.35
N ARG A 70 -8.49 10.33 6.69
CA ARG A 70 -7.98 9.13 7.36
C ARG A 70 -6.46 9.13 7.26
N GLN A 71 -5.82 8.46 8.18
CA GLN A 71 -4.36 8.35 8.16
C GLN A 71 -3.95 6.97 7.69
N ILE A 72 -3.08 6.95 6.69
CA ILE A 72 -2.47 5.73 6.23
C ILE A 72 -0.96 5.95 6.18
N THR A 73 -0.22 5.03 6.76
CA THR A 73 1.23 5.03 6.70
C THR A 73 1.65 3.85 5.84
N ILE A 74 2.32 4.14 4.74
CA ILE A 74 2.75 3.09 3.81
C ILE A 74 4.25 2.90 3.95
N LEU A 75 4.68 1.74 4.44
CA LEU A 75 6.07 1.41 4.66
C LEU A 75 6.58 0.61 3.46
N GLY A 76 7.69 1.03 2.89
CA GLY A 76 8.24 0.35 1.72
C GLY A 76 9.53 0.95 1.19
N LYS A 77 10.12 1.87 1.94
CA LYS A 77 11.31 2.59 1.45
C LYS A 77 12.52 1.69 1.26
N THR A 78 12.62 0.61 2.01
CA THR A 78 13.74 -0.30 1.87
C THR A 78 13.48 -1.42 0.89
N ASN A 79 12.29 -1.46 0.32
CA ASN A 79 11.95 -2.44 -0.73
C ASN A 79 12.17 -1.77 -2.09
N GLU A 80 13.23 -2.16 -2.77
CA GLU A 80 13.62 -1.52 -4.03
C GLU A 80 12.57 -1.69 -5.12
N ASN A 81 11.86 -2.80 -5.12
CA ASN A 81 10.80 -3.02 -6.12
C ASN A 81 9.66 -2.04 -5.92
N VAL A 82 9.27 -1.81 -4.68
CA VAL A 82 8.23 -0.85 -4.36
C VAL A 82 8.67 0.55 -4.73
N LEU A 83 9.87 0.92 -4.30
CA LEU A 83 10.40 2.25 -4.56
C LEU A 83 10.50 2.52 -6.06
N SER A 84 11.05 1.56 -6.81
CA SER A 84 11.23 1.70 -8.24
C SER A 84 9.89 1.86 -8.96
N SER A 85 8.90 1.06 -8.59
CA SER A 85 7.58 1.14 -9.23
C SER A 85 6.89 2.46 -8.95
N LEU A 86 7.02 2.96 -7.73
CA LEU A 86 6.43 4.26 -7.39
C LEU A 86 7.16 5.41 -8.07
N GLN A 87 8.48 5.27 -8.26
CA GLN A 87 9.23 6.28 -9.01
C GLN A 87 8.72 6.42 -10.43
N LYS A 88 8.35 5.32 -11.05
CA LYS A 88 7.84 5.33 -12.43
C LYS A 88 6.57 6.14 -12.58
N ILE A 89 5.81 6.29 -11.52
CA ILE A 89 4.57 7.07 -11.56
C ILE A 89 4.67 8.33 -10.68
N ASN A 90 5.89 8.71 -10.33
CA ASN A 90 6.16 9.92 -9.54
C ASN A 90 5.38 9.96 -8.24
N SER A 91 5.30 8.83 -7.55
CA SER A 91 4.45 8.72 -6.37
C SER A 91 5.18 8.20 -5.14
N THR A 92 6.49 8.39 -5.07
CA THR A 92 7.24 7.98 -3.88
C THR A 92 6.83 8.75 -2.64
N TYR A 93 6.17 9.90 -2.82
CA TYR A 93 5.71 10.72 -1.71
C TYR A 93 4.69 10.00 -0.81
N ILE A 94 4.04 8.95 -1.32
CA ILE A 94 3.06 8.22 -0.51
C ILE A 94 3.71 7.32 0.53
N LEU A 95 5.01 7.04 0.40
CA LEU A 95 5.70 6.21 1.39
C LEU A 95 5.87 6.99 2.68
N GLY A 96 5.53 6.32 3.78
CA GLY A 96 5.55 6.93 5.08
C GLY A 96 6.93 7.36 5.49
N ALA A 97 6.94 8.40 6.15
CA ALA A 97 8.16 8.89 6.66
C ALA A 97 8.61 8.10 7.81
N ASN A 98 8.30 7.60 8.14
CA ASN A 98 8.79 7.06 9.07
C ASN A 98 9.55 7.56 9.92
N GLN A 99 9.49 7.98 10.00
CA GLN A 99 9.92 8.37 10.43
C GLN A 99 10.47 8.45 11.07
N ALA A 100 10.74 8.39 11.34
CA ALA A 100 11.24 8.68 11.88
C ALA A 100 11.63 8.72 12.14
#